data_401be7c1abbfe37f3eb1686efc0bd48b
#
_entry.id   401be7c1abbfe37f3eb1686efc0bd48b
#
_cell.length_a   1.000
_cell.length_b   1.000
_cell.length_c   1.000
_cell.angle_alpha   90.00
_cell.angle_beta   90.00
_cell.angle_gamma   90.00
#
_symmetry.space_group_name_H-M   'P 1'
#
loop_
_entity.id
_entity.type
_entity.pdbx_description
1 polymer ?
#
loop_
_entity_poly.entity_id
_entity_poly.type
_entity_poly.pdbx_seq_one_letter_code
_entity_poly.pdbx_strand_id
1 'polypeptide(L)'
;MSFMDSKFSKWGEVETAVLSQSLAKRFARVMLAAVLAASFLPVAAFADTGGDSELKGIKGKTDPIFWYEITSYQNLTERSSYVWSWEKDGETGAITVTETDDPSRVTVTGTEIGSVILKVSGGGLDEETIRIEIRKRTVGLSSSYGYKIYDGKPLTVVGINEDGEGWISADKGRVKYTMTGSQTDAGESDNTFDIEFPSGSEEYFKEHYAITISYAPLNVAQRPVTLTSASGSKEYDGKPLTNHKVTVGEAARDTGWVDGQGATYSFTGSQKIVGSSENAFECIPNEGTNLDNYQINKTYGTLTVTDRSEKYQITLTPNSKSVTYDGTEKSVSGFETLEFQINGQTFYVSGVEASATGTDAGEYPVTKSGQAVVTDAEGNDVTDQFIVNIDDAKLTIVGVDSDKSASNLPHTGDSAALYAMGICGVAIAAGAGALFTFRKRNNYK
;
A
#
# COMPACT_ATOMS: atom_id res chain seq x y z
N MET A 1 -35.05 -5.33 -15.37
CA MET A 1 -34.66 -5.33 -13.96
C MET A 1 -34.10 -6.72 -13.62
N SER A 2 -33.10 -7.18 -14.37
CA SER A 2 -32.45 -8.50 -14.14
C SER A 2 -31.14 -8.63 -14.93
N PHE A 3 -30.21 -7.66 -14.77
CA PHE A 3 -28.85 -7.75 -15.36
C PHE A 3 -27.76 -7.03 -14.54
N MET A 4 -28.08 -6.53 -13.34
CA MET A 4 -27.11 -5.85 -12.46
C MET A 4 -26.66 -6.67 -11.24
N ASP A 5 -27.32 -7.76 -10.91
CA ASP A 5 -26.99 -8.52 -9.68
C ASP A 5 -25.88 -9.58 -9.85
N SER A 6 -25.42 -9.87 -11.09
CA SER A 6 -24.43 -10.93 -11.30
C SER A 6 -22.96 -10.47 -11.29
N LYS A 7 -22.66 -9.16 -11.27
CA LYS A 7 -21.30 -8.65 -11.26
C LYS A 7 -20.76 -8.32 -9.85
N PHE A 8 -21.63 -8.03 -8.90
CA PHE A 8 -21.22 -7.72 -7.53
C PHE A 8 -20.93 -8.96 -6.68
N SER A 9 -21.53 -10.12 -6.99
CA SER A 9 -21.26 -11.36 -6.25
C SER A 9 -19.87 -11.96 -6.51
N LYS A 10 -19.27 -11.70 -7.69
CA LYS A 10 -17.94 -12.23 -8.05
C LYS A 10 -16.76 -11.48 -7.42
N TRP A 11 -16.94 -10.22 -7.04
CA TRP A 11 -15.86 -9.44 -6.38
C TRP A 11 -15.77 -9.74 -4.88
N GLY A 12 -16.87 -10.00 -4.23
CA GLY A 12 -16.88 -10.40 -2.82
C GLY A 12 -16.27 -11.79 -2.56
N GLU A 13 -16.46 -12.74 -3.49
CA GLU A 13 -15.89 -14.08 -3.35
C GLU A 13 -14.38 -14.16 -3.62
N VAL A 14 -13.83 -13.28 -4.46
CA VAL A 14 -12.39 -13.25 -4.75
C VAL A 14 -11.60 -12.59 -3.60
N GLU A 15 -12.11 -11.52 -2.98
CA GLU A 15 -11.46 -10.90 -1.83
C GLU A 15 -11.52 -11.76 -0.57
N THR A 16 -12.66 -12.42 -0.30
CA THR A 16 -12.75 -13.37 0.81
C THR A 16 -11.91 -14.63 0.59
N ALA A 17 -11.77 -15.11 -0.64
CA ALA A 17 -10.92 -16.26 -0.96
C ALA A 17 -9.42 -15.95 -0.82
N VAL A 18 -8.96 -14.76 -1.21
CA VAL A 18 -7.56 -14.33 -1.06
C VAL A 18 -7.22 -14.05 0.40
N LEU A 19 -8.13 -13.43 1.17
CA LEU A 19 -7.97 -13.22 2.61
C LEU A 19 -8.01 -14.55 3.38
N SER A 20 -8.87 -15.50 3.00
CA SER A 20 -8.93 -16.81 3.64
C SER A 20 -7.71 -17.67 3.33
N GLN A 21 -7.15 -17.58 2.11
CA GLN A 21 -5.91 -18.31 1.77
C GLN A 21 -4.67 -17.73 2.46
N SER A 22 -4.61 -16.41 2.68
CA SER A 22 -3.51 -15.80 3.44
C SER A 22 -3.61 -16.11 4.93
N LEU A 23 -4.82 -16.10 5.51
CA LEU A 23 -5.08 -16.55 6.87
C LEU A 23 -4.86 -18.06 7.02
N ALA A 24 -5.34 -18.89 6.09
CA ALA A 24 -5.13 -20.33 6.12
C ALA A 24 -3.64 -20.71 6.00
N LYS A 25 -2.85 -19.97 5.18
CA LYS A 25 -1.39 -20.15 5.12
C LYS A 25 -0.69 -19.67 6.40
N ARG A 26 -1.20 -18.63 7.06
CA ARG A 26 -0.68 -18.17 8.36
C ARG A 26 -1.06 -19.13 9.48
N PHE A 27 -2.30 -19.62 9.51
CA PHE A 27 -2.72 -20.67 10.45
C PHE A 27 -1.99 -22.00 10.18
N ALA A 28 -1.76 -22.38 8.92
CA ALA A 28 -0.99 -23.57 8.60
C ALA A 28 0.48 -23.46 9.02
N ARG A 29 1.11 -22.29 8.99
CA ARG A 29 2.48 -22.09 9.50
C ARG A 29 2.54 -22.09 11.03
N VAL A 30 1.56 -21.49 11.71
CA VAL A 30 1.46 -21.53 13.17
C VAL A 30 1.11 -22.94 13.65
N MET A 31 0.22 -23.66 12.95
CA MET A 31 -0.07 -25.07 13.26
C MET A 31 1.07 -26.01 12.86
N LEU A 32 1.82 -25.70 11.80
CA LEU A 32 3.01 -26.49 11.43
C LEU A 32 4.15 -26.28 12.43
N ALA A 33 4.32 -25.07 12.99
CA ALA A 33 5.24 -24.82 14.09
C ALA A 33 4.78 -25.50 15.39
N ALA A 34 3.48 -25.52 15.67
CA ALA A 34 2.90 -26.25 16.81
C ALA A 34 2.94 -27.78 16.60
N VAL A 35 2.77 -28.28 15.36
CA VAL A 35 2.89 -29.70 15.03
C VAL A 35 4.35 -30.12 14.96
N LEU A 36 5.29 -29.26 14.55
CA LEU A 36 6.72 -29.53 14.64
C LEU A 36 7.21 -29.50 16.10
N ALA A 37 6.65 -28.61 16.95
CA ALA A 37 6.89 -28.65 18.39
C ALA A 37 6.26 -29.89 19.05
N ALA A 38 5.15 -30.42 18.52
CA ALA A 38 4.52 -31.64 19.00
C ALA A 38 5.14 -32.95 18.41
N SER A 39 5.87 -32.86 17.28
CA SER A 39 6.55 -34.01 16.69
C SER A 39 7.99 -34.23 17.21
N PHE A 40 8.49 -33.33 18.06
CA PHE A 40 9.67 -33.52 18.90
C PHE A 40 9.32 -33.81 20.36
N LEU A 41 8.11 -34.33 20.61
CA LEU A 41 7.91 -35.05 21.85
C LEU A 41 8.79 -36.29 21.76
N PRO A 42 9.74 -36.49 22.69
CA PRO A 42 10.42 -37.75 22.76
C PRO A 42 9.35 -38.85 22.88
N VAL A 43 9.46 -39.89 22.06
CA VAL A 43 8.68 -41.11 22.27
C VAL A 43 9.19 -41.74 23.56
N ALA A 44 8.82 -41.15 24.66
CA ALA A 44 9.02 -41.63 26.00
C ALA A 44 8.06 -40.96 26.96
N ALA A 45 6.84 -40.70 26.49
CA ALA A 45 5.73 -40.44 27.39
C ALA A 45 5.14 -41.83 27.77
N PHE A 46 5.89 -42.64 28.37
CA PHE A 46 5.30 -43.53 29.36
C PHE A 46 5.32 -42.75 30.67
N ALA A 47 4.14 -42.20 30.93
CA ALA A 47 3.65 -41.76 32.20
C ALA A 47 4.70 -41.74 33.31
N ASP A 48 5.40 -40.60 33.42
CA ASP A 48 5.77 -40.16 34.75
C ASP A 48 4.46 -39.72 35.42
N THR A 49 3.78 -40.65 35.99
CA THR A 49 2.90 -40.38 37.13
C THR A 49 3.86 -40.13 38.28
N GLY A 50 4.23 -38.85 38.52
CA GLY A 50 5.06 -38.35 39.58
C GLY A 50 5.16 -39.22 40.81
N GLY A 51 6.09 -40.05 40.80
CA GLY A 51 6.52 -40.94 41.84
C GLY A 51 7.85 -41.50 41.38
N ASP A 52 8.88 -41.42 42.21
CA ASP A 52 10.15 -42.06 41.99
C ASP A 52 9.91 -43.41 41.32
N SER A 53 10.25 -43.54 40.03
CA SER A 53 10.23 -44.85 39.34
C SER A 53 11.39 -45.66 39.88
N GLU A 54 11.25 -46.07 41.13
CA GLU A 54 12.11 -47.08 41.71
C GLU A 54 11.79 -48.41 41.01
N LEU A 55 12.60 -48.77 40.04
CA LEU A 55 12.73 -50.20 39.75
C LEU A 55 13.14 -50.84 41.06
N LYS A 56 12.35 -51.80 41.54
CA LYS A 56 12.74 -52.50 42.76
C LYS A 56 14.17 -52.98 42.64
N GLY A 57 15.06 -52.41 43.47
CA GLY A 57 16.48 -52.71 43.49
C GLY A 57 17.41 -51.70 42.79
N ILE A 58 16.92 -50.81 41.93
CA ILE A 58 17.78 -49.83 41.25
C ILE A 58 17.28 -48.42 41.57
N LYS A 59 18.17 -47.56 42.11
CA LYS A 59 17.90 -46.14 42.38
C LYS A 59 18.75 -45.32 41.47
N GLY A 60 18.09 -44.48 40.61
CA GLY A 60 18.78 -43.49 39.81
C GLY A 60 19.41 -42.43 40.68
N LYS A 61 20.56 -41.89 40.28
CA LYS A 61 21.21 -40.75 40.94
C LYS A 61 20.48 -39.45 40.53
N THR A 62 20.16 -38.60 41.48
CA THR A 62 19.70 -37.24 41.19
C THR A 62 20.79 -36.49 40.44
N ASP A 63 20.43 -35.75 39.36
CA ASP A 63 21.33 -35.04 38.46
C ASP A 63 22.47 -35.88 37.84
N PRO A 64 22.17 -36.99 37.12
CA PRO A 64 23.21 -37.74 36.43
C PRO A 64 23.79 -36.90 35.29
N ILE A 65 25.14 -36.89 35.14
CA ILE A 65 25.81 -36.19 34.03
C ILE A 65 25.33 -36.72 32.68
N PHE A 66 25.21 -38.04 32.58
CA PHE A 66 24.58 -38.69 31.44
C PHE A 66 23.16 -39.12 31.82
N TRP A 67 22.23 -38.93 30.89
CA TRP A 67 20.91 -39.51 31.00
C TRP A 67 20.99 -41.04 30.73
N TYR A 68 20.29 -41.83 31.49
CA TYR A 68 20.17 -43.24 31.19
C TYR A 68 18.71 -43.67 31.14
N GLU A 69 18.43 -44.60 30.28
CA GLU A 69 17.11 -45.22 30.09
C GLU A 69 17.21 -46.72 30.26
N ILE A 70 16.27 -47.27 31.01
CA ILE A 70 16.19 -48.73 31.18
C ILE A 70 15.24 -49.24 30.11
N THR A 71 15.78 -49.97 29.15
CA THR A 71 15.04 -50.43 27.98
C THR A 71 14.41 -51.83 28.15
N SER A 72 14.87 -52.61 29.13
CA SER A 72 14.26 -53.89 29.53
C SER A 72 14.53 -54.18 31.00
N TYR A 73 13.54 -54.66 31.70
CA TYR A 73 13.69 -55.12 33.10
C TYR A 73 12.65 -56.15 33.45
N GLN A 74 12.97 -56.95 34.49
CA GLN A 74 12.03 -57.83 35.20
C GLN A 74 11.84 -57.30 36.63
N ASN A 75 10.65 -57.48 37.19
CA ASN A 75 10.39 -57.07 38.57
C ASN A 75 11.20 -57.99 39.53
N LEU A 76 12.23 -57.40 40.15
CA LEU A 76 12.99 -58.09 41.21
C LEU A 76 12.13 -58.17 42.47
N THR A 77 12.02 -59.33 43.05
CA THR A 77 11.36 -59.47 44.33
C THR A 77 12.31 -59.07 45.48
N GLU A 78 11.78 -58.39 46.53
CA GLU A 78 12.57 -58.05 47.72
C GLU A 78 13.24 -59.30 48.31
N ARG A 79 14.57 -59.33 48.33
CA ARG A 79 15.39 -60.41 48.89
C ARG A 79 16.61 -59.79 49.61
N SER A 80 17.14 -60.56 50.55
CA SER A 80 18.12 -60.05 51.52
C SER A 80 19.56 -59.94 51.02
N SER A 81 19.89 -60.39 49.80
CA SER A 81 21.20 -60.15 49.21
C SER A 81 21.24 -60.43 47.72
N TYR A 82 21.69 -59.45 46.94
CA TYR A 82 21.93 -59.51 45.51
C TYR A 82 23.40 -59.26 45.21
N VAL A 83 23.90 -59.90 44.16
CA VAL A 83 25.23 -59.63 43.58
C VAL A 83 24.98 -58.83 42.28
N TRP A 84 25.52 -57.69 42.21
CA TRP A 84 25.39 -56.80 41.06
C TRP A 84 26.70 -56.79 40.28
N SER A 85 26.62 -56.95 38.98
CA SER A 85 27.73 -56.76 38.05
C SER A 85 27.21 -56.07 36.77
N TRP A 86 28.09 -55.62 35.93
CA TRP A 86 27.69 -55.08 34.64
C TRP A 86 28.73 -55.44 33.58
N GLU A 87 28.27 -55.45 32.33
CA GLU A 87 29.13 -55.62 31.17
C GLU A 87 28.67 -54.66 30.04
N LYS A 88 29.59 -54.36 29.12
CA LYS A 88 29.27 -53.58 27.94
C LYS A 88 28.36 -54.42 27.02
N ASP A 89 27.34 -53.77 26.46
CA ASP A 89 26.54 -54.36 25.40
C ASP A 89 27.26 -54.12 24.06
N GLY A 90 28.05 -55.08 23.66
CA GLY A 90 29.06 -54.89 22.64
C GLY A 90 30.27 -54.11 23.17
N GLU A 91 30.74 -53.13 22.41
CA GLU A 91 31.91 -52.30 22.77
C GLU A 91 31.54 -50.94 23.32
N THR A 92 30.27 -50.70 23.70
CA THR A 92 29.73 -49.36 24.00
C THR A 92 29.30 -49.23 25.45
N GLY A 93 29.30 -48.01 25.98
CA GLY A 93 28.74 -47.61 27.28
C GLY A 93 29.54 -48.05 28.50
N ALA A 94 29.42 -47.31 29.58
CA ALA A 94 29.92 -47.67 30.88
C ALA A 94 29.07 -47.09 32.01
N ILE A 95 28.99 -47.83 33.12
CA ILE A 95 28.30 -47.41 34.33
C ILE A 95 29.20 -47.63 35.56
N THR A 96 28.88 -46.86 36.61
CA THR A 96 29.36 -47.19 37.97
C THR A 96 28.16 -47.67 38.77
N VAL A 97 28.31 -48.81 39.41
CA VAL A 97 27.31 -49.39 40.33
C VAL A 97 27.80 -49.15 41.77
N THR A 98 26.99 -48.52 42.59
CA THR A 98 27.30 -48.23 43.99
C THR A 98 26.23 -48.87 44.87
N GLU A 99 26.64 -49.68 45.80
CA GLU A 99 25.74 -50.28 46.78
C GLU A 99 25.12 -49.22 47.66
N THR A 100 23.87 -49.44 48.09
CA THR A 100 23.15 -48.59 49.03
C THR A 100 23.07 -49.26 50.40
N ASP A 101 22.56 -48.58 51.41
CA ASP A 101 22.29 -49.16 52.73
C ASP A 101 21.29 -50.31 52.70
N ASP A 102 20.51 -50.42 51.65
CA ASP A 102 19.61 -51.54 51.35
C ASP A 102 20.33 -52.50 50.41
N PRO A 103 20.64 -53.69 50.84
CA PRO A 103 21.40 -54.71 50.04
C PRO A 103 20.62 -55.20 48.80
N SER A 104 19.31 -54.90 48.74
CA SER A 104 18.47 -55.12 47.55
C SER A 104 18.50 -54.02 46.50
N ARG A 105 19.25 -52.93 46.73
CA ARG A 105 19.26 -51.74 45.90
C ARG A 105 20.68 -51.29 45.57
N VAL A 106 20.85 -50.77 44.38
CA VAL A 106 22.08 -50.11 43.92
C VAL A 106 21.79 -48.79 43.26
N THR A 107 22.75 -47.90 43.31
CA THR A 107 22.74 -46.66 42.51
C THR A 107 23.57 -46.90 41.25
N VAL A 108 23.00 -46.67 40.10
CA VAL A 108 23.67 -46.74 38.80
C VAL A 108 23.94 -45.34 38.29
N THR A 109 25.16 -45.09 37.87
CA THR A 109 25.57 -43.80 37.23
C THR A 109 26.23 -44.15 35.90
N GLY A 110 25.66 -43.60 34.78
CA GLY A 110 26.30 -43.65 33.47
C GLY A 110 27.61 -42.88 33.46
N THR A 111 28.67 -43.43 32.87
CA THR A 111 29.98 -42.77 32.76
C THR A 111 30.48 -42.67 31.33
N GLU A 112 29.95 -43.46 30.40
CA GLU A 112 30.22 -43.37 28.96
C GLU A 112 28.93 -43.61 28.18
N ILE A 113 28.76 -42.88 27.08
CA ILE A 113 27.61 -43.03 26.18
C ILE A 113 27.65 -44.41 25.53
N GLY A 114 26.49 -45.06 25.46
CA GLY A 114 26.31 -46.35 24.84
C GLY A 114 25.41 -47.25 25.65
N SER A 115 25.46 -48.55 25.39
CA SER A 115 24.58 -49.51 26.01
C SER A 115 25.38 -50.46 26.92
N VAL A 116 24.81 -50.76 28.07
CA VAL A 116 25.37 -51.71 29.03
C VAL A 116 24.31 -52.71 29.49
N ILE A 117 24.75 -53.89 29.91
CA ILE A 117 23.92 -54.90 30.53
C ILE A 117 24.27 -54.94 32.01
N LEU A 118 23.35 -54.52 32.86
CA LEU A 118 23.43 -54.68 34.30
C LEU A 118 22.93 -56.09 34.65
N LYS A 119 23.73 -56.87 35.38
CA LYS A 119 23.41 -58.21 35.79
C LYS A 119 23.17 -58.28 37.29
N VAL A 120 22.13 -58.95 37.66
CA VAL A 120 21.81 -59.27 39.07
C VAL A 120 21.63 -60.72 39.29
N SER A 121 22.22 -61.24 40.31
CA SER A 121 22.12 -62.63 40.73
C SER A 121 22.12 -62.73 42.26
N GLY A 122 21.91 -63.94 42.80
CA GLY A 122 21.91 -64.13 44.22
C GLY A 122 20.53 -64.34 44.84
N GLY A 123 20.47 -64.66 46.10
CA GLY A 123 19.19 -64.88 46.79
C GLY A 123 18.36 -66.06 46.22
N GLY A 124 18.95 -66.95 45.40
CA GLY A 124 18.24 -68.04 44.73
C GLY A 124 17.58 -67.67 43.42
N LEU A 125 17.97 -66.55 42.81
CA LEU A 125 17.65 -66.19 41.44
C LEU A 125 18.73 -66.72 40.50
N ASP A 126 18.29 -67.13 39.29
CA ASP A 126 19.18 -67.21 38.14
C ASP A 126 19.61 -65.76 37.78
N GLU A 127 20.71 -65.61 37.06
CA GLU A 127 21.20 -64.35 36.64
C GLU A 127 20.11 -63.65 35.77
N GLU A 128 19.67 -62.44 36.18
CA GLU A 128 18.78 -61.57 35.40
C GLU A 128 19.57 -60.44 34.81
N THR A 129 19.14 -59.94 33.64
CA THR A 129 19.82 -58.94 32.90
C THR A 129 18.89 -57.71 32.68
N ILE A 130 19.44 -56.48 32.87
CA ILE A 130 18.75 -55.22 32.65
C ILE A 130 19.60 -54.44 31.66
N ARG A 131 19.03 -54.11 30.49
CA ARG A 131 19.68 -53.27 29.50
C ARG A 131 19.51 -51.80 29.86
N ILE A 132 20.63 -51.08 29.93
CA ILE A 132 20.66 -49.64 30.23
C ILE A 132 21.31 -48.92 29.05
N GLU A 133 20.63 -47.92 28.51
CA GLU A 133 21.14 -47.05 27.49
C GLU A 133 21.55 -45.71 28.09
N ILE A 134 22.81 -45.30 27.86
CA ILE A 134 23.37 -44.03 28.35
C ILE A 134 23.47 -43.10 27.15
N ARG A 135 22.87 -41.95 27.24
CA ARG A 135 22.86 -40.95 26.20
C ARG A 135 23.18 -39.55 26.74
N LYS A 136 23.48 -38.59 25.85
CA LYS A 136 23.62 -37.20 26.23
C LYS A 136 22.33 -36.69 26.85
N ARG A 137 22.47 -35.82 27.84
CA ARG A 137 21.35 -35.11 28.46
C ARG A 137 20.80 -34.12 27.49
N THR A 138 19.50 -34.05 27.27
CA THR A 138 18.86 -33.11 26.35
C THR A 138 18.62 -31.76 27.01
N VAL A 139 18.98 -30.70 26.29
CA VAL A 139 18.70 -29.30 26.67
C VAL A 139 18.10 -28.61 25.49
N GLY A 140 16.82 -28.30 25.57
CA GLY A 140 16.13 -27.43 24.60
C GLY A 140 16.22 -25.98 25.07
N LEU A 141 16.60 -25.09 24.17
CA LEU A 141 16.68 -23.67 24.42
C LEU A 141 15.83 -22.93 23.40
N SER A 142 14.87 -22.12 23.86
CA SER A 142 14.04 -21.32 22.98
C SER A 142 13.98 -19.88 23.45
N SER A 143 14.09 -18.91 22.51
CA SER A 143 13.91 -17.51 22.81
C SER A 143 12.44 -17.12 22.96
N SER A 144 12.18 -15.96 23.58
CA SER A 144 10.84 -15.44 23.76
C SER A 144 10.35 -14.65 22.55
N TYR A 145 9.06 -14.76 22.24
CA TYR A 145 8.35 -14.02 21.20
C TYR A 145 8.25 -12.52 21.52
N GLY A 146 8.34 -11.66 20.50
CA GLY A 146 8.10 -10.23 20.60
C GLY A 146 7.13 -9.71 19.55
N TYR A 147 6.32 -8.72 19.93
CA TYR A 147 5.41 -8.02 19.02
C TYR A 147 5.30 -6.56 19.40
N LYS A 148 5.30 -5.67 18.38
CA LYS A 148 4.86 -4.28 18.51
C LYS A 148 4.36 -3.75 17.17
N ILE A 149 3.72 -2.57 17.18
CA ILE A 149 3.50 -1.74 16.00
C ILE A 149 4.73 -0.85 15.80
N TYR A 150 5.10 -0.60 14.55
CA TYR A 150 6.24 0.23 14.18
C TYR A 150 6.24 1.58 14.92
N ASP A 151 7.35 1.92 15.55
CA ASP A 151 7.56 3.16 16.28
C ASP A 151 8.94 3.79 16.02
N GLY A 152 9.67 3.28 15.01
CA GLY A 152 11.00 3.72 14.63
C GLY A 152 12.13 3.22 15.56
N LYS A 153 11.81 2.41 16.57
CA LYS A 153 12.79 1.87 17.54
C LYS A 153 12.94 0.36 17.40
N PRO A 154 14.10 -0.21 17.73
CA PRO A 154 14.28 -1.65 17.74
C PRO A 154 13.29 -2.35 18.71
N LEU A 155 12.76 -3.49 18.28
CA LEU A 155 12.14 -4.49 19.14
C LEU A 155 13.21 -5.47 19.56
N THR A 156 13.48 -5.56 20.85
CA THR A 156 14.34 -6.54 21.46
C THR A 156 13.61 -7.20 22.63
N VAL A 157 13.72 -8.51 22.77
CA VAL A 157 13.07 -9.25 23.84
C VAL A 157 14.08 -10.12 24.53
N VAL A 158 14.16 -10.03 25.84
CA VAL A 158 15.01 -10.88 26.67
C VAL A 158 14.21 -12.05 27.19
N GLY A 159 14.84 -13.21 27.28
CA GLY A 159 14.25 -14.42 27.85
C GLY A 159 14.60 -15.65 27.05
N ILE A 160 15.11 -16.64 27.76
CA ILE A 160 15.37 -17.98 27.25
C ILE A 160 14.53 -18.95 28.08
N ASN A 161 13.79 -19.81 27.39
CA ASN A 161 13.08 -20.92 27.98
C ASN A 161 13.95 -22.18 27.82
N GLU A 162 14.10 -22.93 28.90
CA GLU A 162 14.80 -24.21 28.92
C GLU A 162 13.77 -25.33 28.98
N ASP A 163 13.95 -26.38 28.17
CA ASP A 163 13.18 -27.63 28.17
C ASP A 163 14.06 -28.84 28.06
N GLY A 164 13.45 -30.02 27.94
CA GLY A 164 14.14 -31.31 28.01
C GLY A 164 14.54 -31.65 29.45
N GLU A 165 15.63 -32.43 29.63
CA GLU A 165 16.16 -32.73 30.95
C GLU A 165 16.86 -31.53 31.60
N GLY A 166 17.18 -30.51 30.78
CA GLY A 166 17.84 -29.27 31.21
C GLY A 166 19.30 -29.48 31.67
N TRP A 167 19.93 -28.40 32.07
CA TRP A 167 21.28 -28.47 32.65
C TRP A 167 21.27 -29.16 34.02
N ILE A 168 22.31 -29.91 34.36
CA ILE A 168 22.50 -30.35 35.74
C ILE A 168 22.77 -29.15 36.64
N SER A 169 22.44 -29.26 37.94
CA SER A 169 22.53 -28.11 38.88
C SER A 169 23.96 -27.51 38.95
N ALA A 170 25.01 -28.27 38.74
CA ALA A 170 26.38 -27.82 38.71
C ALA A 170 26.74 -26.97 37.48
N ASP A 171 26.05 -27.15 36.37
CA ASP A 171 26.34 -26.51 35.09
C ASP A 171 25.36 -25.35 34.78
N LYS A 172 24.16 -25.40 35.32
CA LYS A 172 23.10 -24.40 35.03
C LYS A 172 23.54 -22.93 35.22
N GLY A 173 24.29 -22.67 36.29
CA GLY A 173 24.79 -21.32 36.60
C GLY A 173 26.06 -20.92 35.83
N ARG A 174 26.65 -21.82 35.07
CA ARG A 174 27.92 -21.61 34.35
C ARG A 174 27.70 -21.14 32.91
N VAL A 175 26.55 -21.49 32.33
CA VAL A 175 26.17 -21.09 30.96
C VAL A 175 25.52 -19.74 30.97
N LYS A 176 25.96 -18.87 30.07
CA LYS A 176 25.40 -17.52 29.87
C LYS A 176 24.74 -17.41 28.50
N TYR A 177 23.74 -16.54 28.41
CA TYR A 177 23.03 -16.26 27.19
C TYR A 177 23.07 -14.77 26.89
N THR A 178 23.38 -14.41 25.65
CA THR A 178 23.35 -13.01 25.19
C THR A 178 22.38 -12.90 24.03
N MET A 179 21.29 -12.12 24.21
CA MET A 179 20.34 -11.87 23.15
C MET A 179 20.96 -11.00 22.06
N THR A 180 20.86 -11.44 20.80
CA THR A 180 21.39 -10.75 19.61
C THR A 180 20.28 -10.37 18.63
N GLY A 181 19.07 -10.93 18.79
CA GLY A 181 17.92 -10.65 17.95
C GLY A 181 17.39 -9.23 18.11
N SER A 182 17.06 -8.59 16.97
CA SER A 182 16.49 -7.24 16.92
C SER A 182 15.69 -7.04 15.63
N GLN A 183 14.52 -6.40 15.71
CA GLN A 183 13.70 -6.03 14.55
C GLN A 183 13.26 -4.57 14.67
N THR A 184 13.58 -3.73 13.69
CA THR A 184 13.22 -2.30 13.70
C THR A 184 12.11 -2.00 12.70
N ASP A 185 12.30 -2.34 11.43
CA ASP A 185 11.32 -2.10 10.37
C ASP A 185 10.15 -3.10 10.44
N ALA A 186 9.03 -2.75 9.84
CA ALA A 186 7.87 -3.64 9.74
C ALA A 186 8.28 -4.94 9.04
N GLY A 187 7.97 -6.05 9.68
CA GLY A 187 8.38 -7.38 9.23
C GLY A 187 8.65 -8.31 10.41
N GLU A 188 9.38 -9.38 10.14
CA GLU A 188 9.67 -10.42 11.10
C GLU A 188 11.14 -10.84 11.00
N SER A 189 11.75 -11.09 12.14
CA SER A 189 13.09 -11.69 12.27
C SER A 189 13.12 -12.63 13.46
N ASP A 190 14.14 -13.50 13.52
CA ASP A 190 14.36 -14.39 14.65
C ASP A 190 14.92 -13.63 15.87
N ASN A 191 14.41 -13.94 17.06
CA ASN A 191 14.97 -13.47 18.32
C ASN A 191 16.19 -14.33 18.69
N THR A 192 17.29 -14.12 18.00
CA THR A 192 18.53 -14.90 18.14
C THR A 192 19.23 -14.63 19.48
N PHE A 193 20.02 -15.60 19.93
CA PHE A 193 20.90 -15.46 21.09
C PHE A 193 22.15 -16.29 20.91
N ASP A 194 23.21 -15.89 21.58
CA ASP A 194 24.46 -16.63 21.69
C ASP A 194 24.52 -17.34 23.03
N ILE A 195 25.19 -18.50 23.03
CA ILE A 195 25.47 -19.31 24.22
C ILE A 195 26.97 -19.19 24.52
N GLU A 196 27.29 -18.77 25.72
CA GLU A 196 28.67 -18.67 26.20
C GLU A 196 28.92 -19.71 27.28
N PHE A 197 29.78 -20.66 26.97
CA PHE A 197 30.28 -21.64 27.94
C PHE A 197 31.51 -21.12 28.66
N PRO A 198 31.82 -21.61 29.90
CA PRO A 198 33.04 -21.24 30.56
C PRO A 198 34.27 -21.55 29.71
N SER A 199 35.27 -20.71 29.76
CA SER A 199 36.49 -20.84 28.95
C SER A 199 37.11 -22.24 29.09
N GLY A 200 37.36 -22.91 27.97
CA GLY A 200 37.96 -24.26 27.94
C GLY A 200 37.01 -25.41 28.28
N SER A 201 35.70 -25.13 28.42
CA SER A 201 34.71 -26.20 28.75
C SER A 201 33.77 -26.56 27.58
N GLU A 202 33.95 -26.01 26.40
CA GLU A 202 33.06 -26.24 25.25
C GLU A 202 32.95 -27.73 24.89
N GLU A 203 34.07 -28.45 24.90
CA GLU A 203 34.10 -29.89 24.61
C GLU A 203 33.31 -30.67 25.64
N TYR A 204 33.47 -30.35 26.93
CA TYR A 204 32.70 -30.95 28.01
C TYR A 204 31.19 -30.82 27.76
N PHE A 205 30.70 -29.63 27.39
CA PHE A 205 29.27 -29.41 27.13
C PHE A 205 28.81 -30.17 25.90
N LYS A 206 29.61 -30.25 24.83
CA LYS A 206 29.31 -31.02 23.63
C LYS A 206 29.26 -32.55 23.89
N GLU A 207 30.12 -33.03 24.76
CA GLU A 207 30.16 -34.45 25.08
C GLU A 207 28.98 -34.90 25.96
N HIS A 208 28.53 -34.04 26.88
CA HIS A 208 27.53 -34.40 27.88
C HIS A 208 26.11 -34.00 27.52
N TYR A 209 25.95 -33.00 26.67
CA TYR A 209 24.64 -32.45 26.34
C TYR A 209 24.31 -32.50 24.85
N ALA A 210 23.04 -32.85 24.56
CA ALA A 210 22.43 -32.70 23.27
C ALA A 210 21.62 -31.40 23.28
N ILE A 211 22.23 -30.31 22.79
CA ILE A 211 21.62 -28.96 22.83
C ILE A 211 20.83 -28.75 21.54
N THR A 212 19.58 -28.35 21.67
CA THR A 212 18.72 -27.92 20.57
C THR A 212 18.35 -26.45 20.77
N ILE A 213 18.39 -25.67 19.69
CA ILE A 213 18.09 -24.24 19.73
C ILE A 213 16.92 -23.95 18.81
N SER A 214 15.96 -23.16 19.28
CA SER A 214 14.87 -22.62 18.47
C SER A 214 14.71 -21.12 18.76
N TYR A 215 14.40 -20.35 17.70
CA TYR A 215 14.20 -18.94 17.84
C TYR A 215 12.72 -18.61 17.64
N ALA A 216 12.16 -17.85 18.59
CA ALA A 216 10.85 -17.27 18.44
C ALA A 216 10.94 -15.96 17.61
N PRO A 217 9.90 -15.59 16.85
CA PRO A 217 9.94 -14.40 16.03
C PRO A 217 9.83 -13.10 16.83
N LEU A 218 10.51 -12.07 16.33
CA LEU A 218 10.27 -10.66 16.62
C LEU A 218 9.44 -10.09 15.48
N ASN A 219 8.21 -9.68 15.75
CA ASN A 219 7.27 -9.18 14.75
C ASN A 219 6.98 -7.69 14.99
N VAL A 220 7.27 -6.85 13.98
CA VAL A 220 6.91 -5.43 13.94
C VAL A 220 5.84 -5.24 12.88
N ALA A 221 4.63 -4.90 13.30
CA ALA A 221 3.51 -4.64 12.38
C ALA A 221 3.60 -3.22 11.80
N GLN A 222 3.10 -3.05 10.57
CA GLN A 222 2.96 -1.74 9.95
C GLN A 222 2.11 -0.80 10.81
N ARG A 223 2.53 0.48 10.88
CA ARG A 223 1.81 1.53 11.60
C ARG A 223 0.73 2.14 10.71
N PRO A 224 -0.55 2.15 11.10
CA PRO A 224 -1.62 2.72 10.28
C PRO A 224 -1.53 4.25 10.22
N VAL A 225 -1.65 4.80 9.00
CA VAL A 225 -1.75 6.23 8.73
C VAL A 225 -2.97 6.48 7.86
N THR A 226 -3.89 7.34 8.30
CA THR A 226 -5.06 7.75 7.53
C THR A 226 -4.81 9.13 6.92
N LEU A 227 -5.00 9.25 5.60
CA LEU A 227 -4.79 10.48 4.83
C LEU A 227 -6.07 10.80 4.09
N THR A 228 -6.57 12.04 4.25
CA THR A 228 -7.81 12.49 3.61
C THR A 228 -7.53 13.76 2.81
N SER A 229 -7.74 13.73 1.48
CA SER A 229 -7.69 14.95 0.68
C SER A 229 -8.97 15.79 0.84
N ALA A 230 -8.82 17.12 0.72
CA ALA A 230 -9.95 18.01 0.89
C ALA A 230 -10.84 18.03 -0.35
N SER A 231 -12.14 18.21 -0.16
CA SER A 231 -13.10 18.50 -1.23
C SER A 231 -13.04 19.98 -1.66
N GLY A 232 -13.53 20.26 -2.85
CA GLY A 232 -13.65 21.61 -3.39
C GLY A 232 -14.84 21.70 -4.33
N SER A 233 -15.43 22.92 -4.45
CA SER A 233 -16.50 23.19 -5.40
C SER A 233 -16.35 24.60 -5.96
N LYS A 234 -16.67 24.76 -7.25
CA LYS A 234 -16.82 26.07 -7.91
C LYS A 234 -17.79 25.97 -9.07
N GLU A 235 -18.31 27.15 -9.54
CA GLU A 235 -18.96 27.22 -10.82
C GLU A 235 -17.95 27.11 -11.97
N TYR A 236 -18.40 26.63 -13.12
CA TYR A 236 -17.59 26.51 -14.32
C TYR A 236 -16.99 27.89 -14.72
N ASP A 237 -15.68 27.95 -14.90
CA ASP A 237 -14.92 29.11 -15.35
C ASP A 237 -13.90 28.80 -16.45
N GLY A 238 -13.96 27.58 -17.01
CA GLY A 238 -13.05 27.08 -18.03
C GLY A 238 -11.67 26.66 -17.52
N LYS A 239 -11.42 26.78 -16.21
CA LYS A 239 -10.14 26.42 -15.58
C LYS A 239 -10.28 25.18 -14.70
N PRO A 240 -9.23 24.37 -14.58
CA PRO A 240 -9.24 23.25 -13.65
C PRO A 240 -9.49 23.69 -12.20
N LEU A 241 -10.33 22.95 -11.48
CA LEU A 241 -10.43 22.98 -10.03
C LEU A 241 -9.44 21.95 -9.46
N THR A 242 -8.57 22.39 -8.58
CA THR A 242 -7.64 21.55 -7.81
C THR A 242 -7.70 21.94 -6.33
N ASN A 243 -7.38 21.03 -5.44
CA ASN A 243 -7.26 21.33 -4.01
C ASN A 243 -6.08 20.54 -3.44
N HIS A 244 -5.04 21.23 -3.04
CA HIS A 244 -3.76 20.66 -2.62
C HIS A 244 -3.67 20.48 -1.09
N LYS A 245 -4.79 20.21 -0.42
CA LYS A 245 -4.82 20.00 1.02
C LYS A 245 -5.07 18.52 1.36
N VAL A 246 -4.18 17.94 2.18
CA VAL A 246 -4.36 16.64 2.84
C VAL A 246 -4.42 16.85 4.34
N THR A 247 -5.35 16.17 4.99
CA THR A 247 -5.42 16.06 6.43
C THR A 247 -4.91 14.67 6.83
N VAL A 248 -3.93 14.62 7.72
CA VAL A 248 -3.49 13.40 8.39
C VAL A 248 -4.47 13.14 9.52
N GLY A 249 -4.98 11.93 9.64
CA GLY A 249 -5.86 11.52 10.75
C GLY A 249 -5.18 11.80 12.09
N GLU A 250 -5.99 12.02 13.12
CA GLU A 250 -5.46 12.28 14.46
C GLU A 250 -4.53 11.14 14.90
N ALA A 251 -3.36 11.52 15.40
CA ALA A 251 -2.41 10.58 15.96
C ALA A 251 -2.97 10.06 17.30
N ALA A 252 -3.51 8.84 17.28
CA ALA A 252 -3.78 8.08 18.48
C ALA A 252 -2.56 7.20 18.80
N ARG A 253 -2.60 6.49 19.92
CA ARG A 253 -1.57 5.51 20.23
C ARG A 253 -1.43 4.52 19.06
N ASP A 254 -0.19 4.37 18.57
CA ASP A 254 0.17 3.43 17.50
C ASP A 254 -0.43 3.74 16.12
N THR A 255 -0.86 5.00 15.87
CA THR A 255 -1.33 5.49 14.56
C THR A 255 -0.64 6.80 14.16
N GLY A 256 -0.77 7.20 12.89
CA GLY A 256 -0.10 8.40 12.35
C GLY A 256 1.39 8.20 12.10
N TRP A 257 2.05 9.22 11.64
CA TRP A 257 3.50 9.18 11.38
C TRP A 257 4.29 9.10 12.70
N VAL A 258 5.40 8.40 12.66
CA VAL A 258 6.41 8.45 13.73
C VAL A 258 7.08 9.82 13.71
N ASP A 259 7.47 10.35 14.88
CA ASP A 259 8.13 11.64 15.00
C ASP A 259 9.34 11.76 14.06
N GLY A 260 9.39 12.85 13.31
CA GLY A 260 10.42 13.09 12.30
C GLY A 260 10.22 12.38 10.97
N GLN A 261 9.19 11.53 10.83
CA GLN A 261 8.82 10.86 9.60
C GLN A 261 7.53 11.44 9.00
N GLY A 262 7.31 11.20 7.72
CA GLY A 262 6.12 11.69 7.03
C GLY A 262 6.25 11.63 5.52
N ALA A 263 5.31 12.29 4.82
CA ALA A 263 5.30 12.37 3.37
C ALA A 263 4.83 13.75 2.90
N THR A 264 5.29 14.15 1.73
CA THR A 264 4.68 15.19 0.92
C THR A 264 3.67 14.56 -0.05
N TYR A 265 2.76 15.37 -0.61
CA TYR A 265 1.65 14.87 -1.41
C TYR A 265 1.68 15.50 -2.80
N SER A 266 1.69 14.66 -3.84
CA SER A 266 1.57 15.06 -5.24
C SER A 266 0.15 14.82 -5.71
N PHE A 267 -0.59 15.90 -6.07
CA PHE A 267 -2.00 15.81 -6.46
C PHE A 267 -2.13 15.53 -7.95
N THR A 268 -2.94 14.55 -8.29
CA THR A 268 -3.33 14.18 -9.66
C THR A 268 -4.80 14.49 -9.93
N GLY A 269 -5.58 14.73 -8.86
CA GLY A 269 -7.00 15.08 -8.96
C GLY A 269 -7.20 16.48 -9.55
N SER A 270 -8.11 16.58 -10.53
CA SER A 270 -8.48 17.82 -11.20
C SER A 270 -9.86 17.67 -11.83
N GLN A 271 -10.70 18.73 -11.76
CA GLN A 271 -12.02 18.79 -12.40
C GLN A 271 -12.15 20.09 -13.17
N LYS A 272 -12.31 20.04 -14.51
CA LYS A 272 -12.43 21.22 -15.38
C LYS A 272 -13.87 21.41 -15.89
N ILE A 273 -14.49 20.35 -16.34
CA ILE A 273 -15.84 20.35 -16.90
C ILE A 273 -16.85 20.16 -15.76
N VAL A 274 -18.10 20.62 -15.98
CA VAL A 274 -19.21 20.38 -15.05
C VAL A 274 -19.31 18.90 -14.70
N GLY A 275 -19.36 18.59 -13.42
CA GLY A 275 -19.32 17.25 -12.89
C GLY A 275 -18.44 17.14 -11.65
N SER A 276 -18.08 15.91 -11.30
CA SER A 276 -17.28 15.64 -10.10
C SER A 276 -16.23 14.59 -10.37
N SER A 277 -15.08 14.73 -9.72
CA SER A 277 -13.99 13.75 -9.71
C SER A 277 -13.37 13.66 -8.31
N GLU A 278 -12.60 12.60 -8.08
CA GLU A 278 -11.83 12.43 -6.85
C GLU A 278 -10.63 13.38 -6.82
N ASN A 279 -10.35 13.96 -5.65
CA ASN A 279 -9.13 14.70 -5.39
C ASN A 279 -7.99 13.75 -5.05
N ALA A 280 -7.57 12.96 -6.04
CA ALA A 280 -6.55 11.94 -5.89
C ALA A 280 -5.15 12.53 -5.67
N PHE A 281 -4.32 11.83 -4.90
CA PHE A 281 -2.93 12.20 -4.62
C PHE A 281 -2.04 10.99 -4.38
N GLU A 282 -0.74 11.19 -4.57
CA GLU A 282 0.30 10.22 -4.25
C GLU A 282 1.14 10.71 -3.06
N CYS A 283 1.64 9.74 -2.28
CA CYS A 283 2.55 10.00 -1.16
C CYS A 283 4.00 9.89 -1.65
N ILE A 284 4.78 10.92 -1.36
CA ILE A 284 6.22 10.95 -1.62
C ILE A 284 6.88 10.98 -0.24
N PRO A 285 7.62 9.93 0.16
CA PRO A 285 8.23 9.87 1.49
C PRO A 285 9.21 11.02 1.72
N ASN A 286 9.19 11.57 2.90
CA ASN A 286 10.22 12.51 3.34
C ASN A 286 11.54 11.75 3.59
N GLU A 287 12.65 12.46 3.66
CA GLU A 287 13.94 11.87 4.03
C GLU A 287 13.84 11.11 5.35
N GLY A 288 14.38 9.90 5.39
CA GLY A 288 14.31 9.02 6.57
C GLY A 288 12.97 8.30 6.79
N THR A 289 12.01 8.43 5.87
CA THR A 289 10.73 7.71 5.93
C THR A 289 10.73 6.54 4.95
N ASN A 290 10.57 5.32 5.49
CA ASN A 290 10.29 4.13 4.69
C ASN A 290 8.78 3.83 4.74
N LEU A 291 8.09 3.96 3.61
CA LEU A 291 6.63 3.74 3.53
C LEU A 291 6.23 2.29 3.80
N ASP A 292 7.13 1.32 3.64
CA ASP A 292 6.87 -0.09 3.94
C ASP A 292 6.60 -0.34 5.44
N ASN A 293 7.00 0.60 6.29
CA ASN A 293 6.72 0.57 7.72
C ASN A 293 5.30 1.04 8.07
N TYR A 294 4.53 1.51 7.07
CA TYR A 294 3.21 2.10 7.27
C TYR A 294 2.13 1.42 6.45
N GLN A 295 0.97 1.26 7.05
CA GLN A 295 -0.27 0.94 6.35
C GLN A 295 -1.00 2.26 6.02
N ILE A 296 -0.85 2.74 4.78
CA ILE A 296 -1.43 4.01 4.36
C ILE A 296 -2.85 3.81 3.85
N ASN A 297 -3.82 4.42 4.55
CA ASN A 297 -5.23 4.43 4.20
C ASN A 297 -5.57 5.79 3.60
N LYS A 298 -5.84 5.85 2.28
CA LYS A 298 -6.21 7.07 1.56
C LYS A 298 -7.73 7.19 1.44
N THR A 299 -8.26 8.38 1.74
CA THR A 299 -9.63 8.78 1.45
C THR A 299 -9.59 10.03 0.58
N TYR A 300 -10.26 10.00 -0.57
CA TYR A 300 -10.25 11.12 -1.48
C TYR A 300 -11.47 12.01 -1.26
N GLY A 301 -11.24 13.32 -1.15
CA GLY A 301 -12.27 14.35 -1.26
C GLY A 301 -12.79 14.45 -2.69
N THR A 302 -13.89 15.17 -2.88
CA THR A 302 -14.53 15.35 -4.18
C THR A 302 -14.28 16.75 -4.70
N LEU A 303 -13.84 16.88 -5.95
CA LEU A 303 -13.77 18.14 -6.71
C LEU A 303 -15.03 18.25 -7.56
N THR A 304 -15.84 19.30 -7.37
CA THR A 304 -17.10 19.49 -8.08
C THR A 304 -17.08 20.81 -8.83
N VAL A 305 -17.30 20.77 -10.14
CA VAL A 305 -17.61 21.96 -10.96
C VAL A 305 -19.09 21.94 -11.27
N THR A 306 -19.79 22.99 -10.89
CA THR A 306 -21.23 23.15 -11.12
C THR A 306 -21.49 24.00 -12.35
N ASP A 307 -22.71 23.93 -12.86
CA ASP A 307 -23.17 24.85 -13.87
C ASP A 307 -23.05 26.32 -13.39
N ARG A 308 -22.87 27.22 -14.34
CA ARG A 308 -22.91 28.66 -14.06
C ARG A 308 -24.32 29.12 -13.79
N SER A 309 -24.49 29.86 -12.71
CA SER A 309 -25.73 30.62 -12.44
C SER A 309 -25.94 31.73 -13.48
N GLU A 310 -24.85 32.37 -13.88
CA GLU A 310 -24.84 33.43 -14.94
C GLU A 310 -24.05 32.89 -16.14
N LYS A 311 -24.77 32.46 -17.20
CA LYS A 311 -24.15 31.91 -18.42
C LYS A 311 -23.36 32.99 -19.17
N TYR A 312 -22.28 32.61 -19.80
CA TYR A 312 -21.51 33.44 -20.68
C TYR A 312 -22.33 33.80 -21.93
N GLN A 313 -22.24 35.07 -22.37
CA GLN A 313 -22.92 35.55 -23.58
C GLN A 313 -21.94 35.54 -24.74
N ILE A 314 -22.30 34.91 -25.84
CA ILE A 314 -21.61 34.95 -27.14
C ILE A 314 -22.57 35.53 -28.15
N THR A 315 -22.09 36.46 -28.98
CA THR A 315 -22.84 37.01 -30.11
C THR A 315 -22.10 36.67 -31.39
N LEU A 316 -22.75 35.90 -32.28
CA LEU A 316 -22.26 35.59 -33.61
C LEU A 316 -22.77 36.62 -34.61
N THR A 317 -21.86 37.22 -35.41
CA THR A 317 -22.18 38.15 -36.46
C THR A 317 -22.10 37.43 -37.80
N PRO A 318 -23.25 37.16 -38.47
CA PRO A 318 -23.21 36.60 -39.82
C PRO A 318 -22.58 37.57 -40.81
N ASN A 319 -21.92 37.05 -41.83
CA ASN A 319 -21.34 37.89 -42.87
C ASN A 319 -22.41 38.69 -43.61
N SER A 320 -22.16 40.00 -43.81
CA SER A 320 -22.93 40.86 -44.67
C SER A 320 -22.18 41.16 -45.96
N LYS A 321 -22.89 41.36 -47.06
CA LYS A 321 -22.26 41.68 -48.35
C LYS A 321 -23.10 42.70 -49.11
N SER A 322 -22.46 43.69 -49.74
CA SER A 322 -23.05 44.63 -50.66
C SER A 322 -22.37 44.49 -52.03
N VAL A 323 -23.16 44.27 -53.09
CA VAL A 323 -22.68 44.06 -54.44
C VAL A 323 -23.53 44.78 -55.46
N THR A 324 -22.99 45.09 -56.65
CA THR A 324 -23.74 45.72 -57.73
C THR A 324 -24.49 44.65 -58.52
N TYR A 325 -25.71 44.99 -58.96
CA TYR A 325 -26.51 44.15 -59.83
C TYR A 325 -25.85 43.97 -61.20
N ASP A 326 -25.72 42.70 -61.64
CA ASP A 326 -25.18 42.35 -62.96
C ASP A 326 -25.98 41.23 -63.62
N GLY A 327 -27.21 40.95 -63.15
CA GLY A 327 -28.08 39.90 -63.65
C GLY A 327 -27.72 38.48 -63.24
N THR A 328 -26.68 38.27 -62.41
CA THR A 328 -26.26 36.97 -61.87
C THR A 328 -26.61 36.81 -60.41
N GLU A 329 -26.84 35.54 -59.99
CA GLU A 329 -27.08 35.23 -58.57
C GLU A 329 -25.88 35.66 -57.71
N LYS A 330 -26.15 36.32 -56.61
CA LYS A 330 -25.21 36.68 -55.58
C LYS A 330 -25.50 35.91 -54.31
N SER A 331 -24.45 35.62 -53.51
CA SER A 331 -24.56 34.94 -52.23
C SER A 331 -23.61 35.52 -51.16
N VAL A 332 -24.00 35.31 -49.94
CA VAL A 332 -23.18 35.49 -48.75
C VAL A 332 -23.44 34.35 -47.79
N SER A 333 -22.41 33.86 -47.14
CA SER A 333 -22.54 32.78 -46.14
C SER A 333 -21.48 32.86 -45.04
N GLY A 334 -21.75 32.16 -43.92
CA GLY A 334 -20.85 32.06 -42.77
C GLY A 334 -20.93 33.21 -41.79
N PHE A 335 -20.01 33.23 -40.88
CA PHE A 335 -19.90 34.18 -39.78
C PHE A 335 -18.53 34.90 -39.82
N GLU A 336 -18.41 36.09 -39.23
CA GLU A 336 -17.15 36.84 -39.12
C GLU A 336 -16.12 36.04 -38.30
N THR A 337 -16.58 35.44 -37.18
CA THR A 337 -15.78 34.55 -36.34
C THR A 337 -16.66 33.49 -35.68
N LEU A 338 -16.09 32.32 -35.43
CA LEU A 338 -16.67 31.25 -34.62
C LEU A 338 -15.71 30.89 -33.44
N GLU A 339 -14.66 31.68 -33.24
CA GLU A 339 -13.71 31.58 -32.16
C GLU A 339 -13.85 32.78 -31.22
N PHE A 340 -13.93 32.52 -29.91
CA PHE A 340 -14.14 33.50 -28.87
C PHE A 340 -13.15 33.32 -27.72
N GLN A 341 -12.75 34.49 -27.16
CA GLN A 341 -11.90 34.54 -25.97
C GLN A 341 -12.73 35.04 -24.78
N ILE A 342 -12.86 34.20 -23.74
CA ILE A 342 -13.55 34.56 -22.50
C ILE A 342 -12.65 34.22 -21.31
N ASN A 343 -12.31 35.16 -20.47
CA ASN A 343 -11.45 35.02 -19.31
C ASN A 343 -10.09 34.36 -19.61
N GLY A 344 -9.57 34.62 -20.84
CA GLY A 344 -8.30 34.03 -21.29
C GLY A 344 -8.38 32.55 -21.70
N GLN A 345 -9.60 32.04 -21.91
CA GLN A 345 -9.87 30.70 -22.46
C GLN A 345 -10.48 30.88 -23.87
N THR A 346 -10.08 29.95 -24.77
CA THR A 346 -10.60 29.92 -26.15
C THR A 346 -11.79 28.97 -26.23
N PHE A 347 -12.83 29.42 -26.92
CA PHE A 347 -14.03 28.63 -27.20
C PHE A 347 -14.37 28.71 -28.69
N TYR A 348 -14.89 27.62 -29.22
CA TYR A 348 -15.29 27.49 -30.61
C TYR A 348 -16.80 27.20 -30.69
N VAL A 349 -17.48 27.87 -31.66
CA VAL A 349 -18.89 27.61 -31.92
C VAL A 349 -19.01 26.87 -33.24
N SER A 350 -19.83 25.82 -33.25
CA SER A 350 -20.13 25.00 -34.42
C SER A 350 -21.64 24.71 -34.49
N GLY A 351 -22.06 23.93 -35.50
CA GLY A 351 -23.46 23.51 -35.64
C GLY A 351 -24.45 24.59 -36.13
N VAL A 352 -23.98 25.79 -36.48
CA VAL A 352 -24.78 26.88 -37.00
C VAL A 352 -24.37 27.24 -38.42
N GLU A 353 -25.34 27.62 -39.22
CA GLU A 353 -25.16 28.10 -40.60
C GLU A 353 -25.89 29.45 -40.80
N ALA A 354 -25.34 30.26 -41.65
CA ALA A 354 -25.93 31.56 -42.04
C ALA A 354 -25.71 31.77 -43.53
N SER A 355 -26.76 32.06 -44.27
CA SER A 355 -26.65 32.32 -45.74
C SER A 355 -27.79 33.14 -46.29
N ALA A 356 -27.52 33.88 -47.35
CA ALA A 356 -28.54 34.51 -48.20
C ALA A 356 -28.11 34.46 -49.67
N THR A 357 -29.11 34.33 -50.54
CA THR A 357 -28.93 34.39 -51.99
C THR A 357 -29.99 35.36 -52.60
N GLY A 358 -29.64 35.98 -53.71
CA GLY A 358 -30.54 36.85 -54.47
C GLY A 358 -30.00 37.13 -55.84
N THR A 359 -30.89 37.45 -56.81
CA THR A 359 -30.53 37.82 -58.18
C THR A 359 -30.89 39.25 -58.52
N ASP A 360 -32.05 39.72 -58.06
CA ASP A 360 -32.52 41.07 -58.36
C ASP A 360 -31.95 42.14 -57.38
N ALA A 361 -32.01 43.39 -57.78
CA ALA A 361 -31.64 44.50 -56.88
C ALA A 361 -32.59 44.54 -55.69
N GLY A 362 -32.03 44.56 -54.44
CA GLY A 362 -32.80 44.47 -53.23
C GLY A 362 -31.99 44.07 -52.00
N GLU A 363 -32.64 43.95 -50.88
CA GLU A 363 -32.06 43.43 -49.62
C GLU A 363 -32.61 42.02 -49.33
N TYR A 364 -31.71 41.13 -49.06
CA TYR A 364 -31.97 39.73 -48.73
C TYR A 364 -31.47 39.42 -47.32
N PRO A 365 -32.38 39.26 -46.34
CA PRO A 365 -31.99 38.89 -45.00
C PRO A 365 -31.22 37.55 -45.00
N VAL A 366 -30.17 37.48 -44.21
CA VAL A 366 -29.43 36.24 -43.97
C VAL A 366 -30.28 35.29 -43.14
N THR A 367 -30.56 34.12 -43.69
CA THR A 367 -31.27 33.02 -43.00
C THR A 367 -30.27 32.29 -42.10
N LYS A 368 -30.69 32.04 -40.86
CA LYS A 368 -29.93 31.35 -39.83
C LYS A 368 -30.54 29.96 -39.62
N SER A 369 -29.70 28.91 -39.49
CA SER A 369 -30.13 27.54 -39.24
C SER A 369 -29.13 26.80 -38.37
N GLY A 370 -29.56 25.62 -37.85
CA GLY A 370 -28.73 24.78 -36.97
C GLY A 370 -28.90 25.11 -35.51
N GLN A 371 -28.19 24.39 -34.68
CA GLN A 371 -28.09 24.58 -33.22
C GLN A 371 -26.63 24.78 -32.83
N ALA A 372 -26.37 25.85 -32.10
CA ALA A 372 -25.04 26.18 -31.65
C ALA A 372 -24.52 25.14 -30.66
N VAL A 373 -23.34 24.63 -30.92
CA VAL A 373 -22.55 23.79 -30.00
C VAL A 373 -21.26 24.55 -29.67
N VAL A 374 -21.00 24.77 -28.38
CA VAL A 374 -19.81 25.47 -27.92
C VAL A 374 -18.85 24.46 -27.34
N THR A 375 -17.61 24.42 -27.83
CA THR A 375 -16.53 23.58 -27.30
C THR A 375 -15.39 24.41 -26.75
N ASP A 376 -14.69 23.88 -25.76
CA ASP A 376 -13.43 24.47 -25.27
C ASP A 376 -12.25 24.10 -26.20
N ALA A 377 -11.06 24.59 -25.86
CA ALA A 377 -9.84 24.34 -26.67
C ALA A 377 -9.44 22.86 -26.75
N GLU A 378 -9.86 22.04 -25.78
CA GLU A 378 -9.64 20.60 -25.75
C GLU A 378 -10.74 19.81 -26.47
N GLY A 379 -11.79 20.49 -26.98
CA GLY A 379 -12.89 19.89 -27.70
C GLY A 379 -14.04 19.37 -26.83
N ASN A 380 -14.05 19.70 -25.53
CA ASN A 380 -15.16 19.33 -24.65
C ASN A 380 -16.38 20.20 -24.94
N ASP A 381 -17.57 19.57 -25.00
CA ASP A 381 -18.83 20.28 -25.12
C ASP A 381 -19.14 21.03 -23.80
N VAL A 382 -19.27 22.32 -23.89
CA VAL A 382 -19.56 23.22 -22.77
C VAL A 382 -20.75 24.12 -23.07
N THR A 383 -21.58 23.74 -24.05
CA THR A 383 -22.72 24.53 -24.57
C THR A 383 -23.64 25.02 -23.46
N ASP A 384 -23.88 24.20 -22.44
CA ASP A 384 -24.77 24.55 -21.33
C ASP A 384 -24.27 25.73 -20.48
N GLN A 385 -23.00 26.13 -20.64
CA GLN A 385 -22.42 27.28 -19.92
C GLN A 385 -22.56 28.58 -20.65
N PHE A 386 -23.20 28.56 -21.86
CA PHE A 386 -23.29 29.71 -22.78
C PHE A 386 -24.73 29.99 -23.20
N ILE A 387 -24.95 31.27 -23.53
CA ILE A 387 -26.08 31.73 -24.34
C ILE A 387 -25.48 32.28 -25.63
N VAL A 388 -25.85 31.68 -26.77
CA VAL A 388 -25.35 32.08 -28.09
C VAL A 388 -26.44 32.85 -28.78
N ASN A 389 -26.20 34.16 -29.02
CA ASN A 389 -27.03 35.05 -29.77
C ASN A 389 -26.49 35.14 -31.20
N ILE A 390 -27.37 35.35 -32.20
CA ILE A 390 -26.97 35.53 -33.59
C ILE A 390 -27.60 36.83 -34.09
N ASP A 391 -26.76 37.80 -34.45
CA ASP A 391 -27.17 39.10 -35.00
C ASP A 391 -27.85 38.94 -36.36
N ASP A 392 -28.58 39.94 -36.78
CA ASP A 392 -29.14 40.03 -38.12
C ASP A 392 -28.10 40.54 -39.11
N ALA A 393 -28.13 39.98 -40.33
CA ALA A 393 -27.25 40.38 -41.42
C ALA A 393 -28.02 40.33 -42.75
N LYS A 394 -27.48 40.94 -43.79
CA LYS A 394 -28.13 40.97 -45.13
C LYS A 394 -27.15 40.96 -46.28
N LEU A 395 -27.57 40.40 -47.36
CA LEU A 395 -26.99 40.61 -48.69
C LEU A 395 -27.72 41.79 -49.35
N THR A 396 -27.02 42.80 -49.78
CA THR A 396 -27.59 43.96 -50.51
C THR A 396 -27.09 43.90 -51.94
N ILE A 397 -28.01 43.86 -52.91
CA ILE A 397 -27.72 43.96 -54.35
C ILE A 397 -28.17 45.38 -54.79
N VAL A 398 -27.22 46.22 -55.12
CA VAL A 398 -27.44 47.62 -55.51
C VAL A 398 -27.73 47.69 -57.00
N GLY A 399 -28.88 48.26 -57.38
CA GLY A 399 -29.24 48.46 -58.76
C GLY A 399 -28.25 49.38 -59.50
N VAL A 400 -27.97 49.10 -60.74
CA VAL A 400 -27.24 50.03 -61.61
C VAL A 400 -28.22 51.13 -62.04
N ASP A 401 -28.02 52.38 -61.67
CA ASP A 401 -28.76 53.55 -62.24
C ASP A 401 -28.45 53.64 -63.72
N SER A 402 -29.38 53.12 -64.55
CA SER A 402 -29.30 53.20 -65.98
C SER A 402 -29.55 54.63 -66.53
N ASP A 403 -29.69 55.64 -65.66
CA ASP A 403 -30.02 57.00 -66.04
C ASP A 403 -28.84 57.98 -66.18
N LYS A 404 -27.64 57.43 -66.47
CA LYS A 404 -26.52 58.33 -66.88
C LYS A 404 -25.90 57.89 -68.22
N SER A 405 -26.77 57.70 -69.18
CA SER A 405 -26.29 57.68 -70.59
C SER A 405 -27.33 58.25 -71.51
N ALA A 406 -27.10 59.44 -71.80
CA ALA A 406 -27.43 60.22 -73.02
C ALA A 406 -28.04 61.55 -72.72
N SER A 407 -27.28 62.50 -72.87
CA SER A 407 -27.47 63.80 -73.48
C SER A 407 -26.72 64.92 -72.75
N ASN A 408 -25.59 65.24 -73.30
CA ASN A 408 -25.17 66.64 -73.29
C ASN A 408 -24.21 66.91 -74.44
N LEU A 409 -24.74 67.32 -75.49
CA LEU A 409 -24.07 68.21 -76.42
C LEU A 409 -23.80 69.54 -75.73
N PRO A 410 -22.69 70.20 -75.96
CA PRO A 410 -22.30 71.39 -75.20
C PRO A 410 -23.09 72.63 -75.67
N HIS A 411 -23.80 73.27 -74.78
CA HIS A 411 -24.17 74.68 -74.90
C HIS A 411 -23.23 75.55 -74.06
N THR A 412 -22.54 76.36 -74.76
CA THR A 412 -21.71 77.46 -74.25
C THR A 412 -22.50 78.41 -73.41
N GLY A 413 -22.00 78.83 -72.27
CA GLY A 413 -22.33 80.13 -71.65
C GLY A 413 -22.67 80.03 -70.13
N ASP A 414 -21.78 80.58 -69.43
CA ASP A 414 -21.90 81.33 -68.16
C ASP A 414 -21.98 80.62 -66.79
N SER A 415 -20.97 81.02 -66.03
CA SER A 415 -20.94 81.38 -64.59
C SER A 415 -21.20 80.35 -63.49
N ALA A 416 -20.10 80.01 -62.88
CA ALA A 416 -19.84 79.85 -61.45
C ALA A 416 -21.01 79.65 -60.48
N ALA A 417 -21.08 78.45 -59.88
CA ALA A 417 -21.38 78.27 -58.49
C ALA A 417 -20.76 76.98 -57.98
N LEU A 418 -19.72 77.07 -57.19
CA LEU A 418 -19.17 76.01 -56.36
C LEU A 418 -20.19 75.63 -55.31
N TYR A 419 -20.68 74.40 -55.37
CA TYR A 419 -21.23 73.73 -54.19
C TYR A 419 -20.45 72.46 -53.89
N ALA A 420 -19.73 72.56 -52.73
CA ALA A 420 -18.99 71.46 -52.14
C ALA A 420 -20.00 70.34 -51.70
N MET A 421 -19.88 69.18 -52.29
CA MET A 421 -20.49 67.97 -51.71
C MET A 421 -19.55 67.38 -50.70
N GLY A 422 -20.03 67.37 -49.45
CA GLY A 422 -19.36 66.77 -48.35
C GLY A 422 -19.21 65.22 -48.52
N ILE A 423 -18.02 64.80 -48.48
CA ILE A 423 -17.71 63.37 -48.38
C ILE A 423 -18.02 62.99 -46.96
N CYS A 424 -19.03 62.16 -46.73
CA CYS A 424 -19.22 61.46 -45.46
C CYS A 424 -18.08 60.43 -45.32
N GLY A 425 -17.05 60.78 -44.56
CA GLY A 425 -16.01 59.89 -44.18
C GLY A 425 -16.51 58.96 -43.09
N VAL A 426 -16.40 57.66 -43.37
CA VAL A 426 -16.56 56.63 -42.34
C VAL A 426 -15.38 56.73 -41.41
N ALA A 427 -15.62 57.16 -40.16
CA ALA A 427 -14.61 57.15 -39.11
C ALA A 427 -14.39 55.70 -38.61
N ILE A 428 -13.25 55.15 -38.94
CA ILE A 428 -12.75 53.94 -38.28
C ILE A 428 -12.18 54.36 -36.93
N ALA A 429 -12.89 54.03 -35.86
CA ALA A 429 -12.40 54.22 -34.50
C ALA A 429 -11.37 53.10 -34.21
N ALA A 430 -10.10 53.42 -34.38
CA ALA A 430 -9.01 52.60 -33.84
C ALA A 430 -8.94 52.82 -32.32
N GLY A 431 -9.34 51.83 -31.59
CA GLY A 431 -9.16 51.80 -30.14
C GLY A 431 -7.68 51.63 -29.76
N ALA A 432 -7.12 52.71 -29.21
CA ALA A 432 -5.76 52.70 -28.68
C ALA A 432 -5.69 51.84 -27.41
N GLY A 433 -5.03 50.72 -27.52
CA GLY A 433 -4.65 49.90 -26.37
C GLY A 433 -3.56 50.59 -25.55
N ALA A 434 -3.87 50.92 -24.31
CA ALA A 434 -2.91 51.48 -23.39
C ALA A 434 -1.92 50.34 -22.95
N LEU A 435 -0.67 50.50 -23.38
CA LEU A 435 0.46 49.72 -22.84
C LEU A 435 0.74 50.19 -21.39
N PHE A 436 0.44 49.37 -20.42
CA PHE A 436 0.99 49.52 -19.07
C PHE A 436 2.31 48.75 -18.99
N THR A 437 3.40 49.51 -19.03
CA THR A 437 4.74 49.00 -18.72
C THR A 437 4.90 48.88 -17.19
N PHE A 438 4.94 47.67 -16.66
CA PHE A 438 5.36 47.47 -15.28
C PHE A 438 6.88 47.50 -15.17
N ARG A 439 7.36 48.52 -14.50
CA ARG A 439 8.77 48.74 -14.13
C ARG A 439 9.17 47.79 -12.99
N LYS A 440 10.05 46.84 -13.29
CA LYS A 440 10.66 45.95 -12.31
C LYS A 440 11.50 46.78 -11.33
N ARG A 441 11.14 46.78 -10.07
CA ARG A 441 11.97 47.32 -8.99
C ARG A 441 12.67 46.15 -8.30
N ASN A 442 13.96 46.03 -8.55
CA ASN A 442 14.87 45.29 -7.72
C ASN A 442 15.05 46.06 -6.40
N ASN A 443 14.86 45.39 -5.27
CA ASN A 443 15.52 45.76 -4.03
C ASN A 443 16.08 44.51 -3.35
N TYR A 444 17.39 44.52 -3.28
CA TYR A 444 18.20 43.72 -2.35
C TYR A 444 17.89 44.13 -0.89
N LYS A 445 17.61 43.17 -0.02
CA LYS A 445 18.35 42.93 1.22
C LYS A 445 17.95 41.59 1.78
#